data_262394b12a2f2f1b7dd546d1c086ff75
#
_entry.id   262394b12a2f2f1b7dd546d1c086ff75
#
_cell.length_a   1.000
_cell.length_b   1.000
_cell.length_c   1.000
_cell.angle_alpha   90.00
_cell.angle_beta   90.00
_cell.angle_gamma   90.00
#
_symmetry.space_group_name_H-M   'P 1'
#
loop_
_entity.id
_entity.type
_entity.pdbx_description
1 polymer ?
#
loop_
_entity_poly.entity_id
_entity_poly.type
_entity_poly.pdbx_seq_one_letter_code
_entity_poly.pdbx_strand_id
1 'polypeptide(L)'
;MKKYDVLIIGAGAAGLYAAMNLPKSRRVLVVCKDIPWECNTFYAQGGMVTALDEEDIALHVEDTMVAGAFHNDREAVEIMSRTSIATTRDIIDKGMKFDIDEDGNIVYTKEAAHSTERIVHAGGDATGRYMHYFMMLKNQHMLQRNTLVYDLLIENGRCFGVKALVNYRHETIYADDVIIASGGVGSLYAYNTNSRTVSADIHGICVEKGIELADMEMMQFHPTVFVKTPFARKLLLTEALRGEGAFVVAEDGRRFLFDYDKRGELASRDIVSRAIFDHKRKTGEEVYLDFSMFEEEWFEKRFPNITRSFGAIGYHFPKDRVPISPAFHYAVGGIKSDTNGCVEGIDGLYVIGEAASTGVHGANRLASNSLLEGVVFAKRAVDHLLSKEQRVVPTPIFDKEYKNIVHHENDNLYKHRLRKIMWDDIGIIRTKKALLEAKNVIFDMKNRDIGRLLELRLNTASAIVEAALKRKESLGTHYIA
;
A
#
# COMPACT_ATOMS: atom_id res chain seq x y z
N MET A 1 5.74 -32.10 12.42
CA MET A 1 5.00 -31.03 11.76
C MET A 1 5.08 -29.79 12.66
N LYS A 2 5.64 -28.68 12.18
CA LYS A 2 5.66 -27.42 12.95
C LYS A 2 4.30 -26.76 12.79
N LYS A 3 3.56 -26.57 13.88
CA LYS A 3 2.28 -25.86 13.90
C LYS A 3 2.40 -24.63 14.79
N TYR A 4 1.94 -23.51 14.29
CA TYR A 4 1.86 -22.24 15.00
C TYR A 4 0.42 -21.95 15.41
N ASP A 5 0.23 -21.10 16.41
CA ASP A 5 -1.09 -20.64 16.76
C ASP A 5 -1.53 -19.53 15.76
N VAL A 6 -0.56 -18.65 15.38
CA VAL A 6 -0.80 -17.61 14.39
C VAL A 6 0.36 -17.52 13.40
N LEU A 7 0.06 -17.47 12.10
CA LEU A 7 1.02 -17.14 11.03
C LEU A 7 0.67 -15.77 10.46
N ILE A 8 1.65 -14.86 10.43
CA ILE A 8 1.49 -13.52 9.84
C ILE A 8 2.34 -13.44 8.56
N ILE A 9 1.71 -13.12 7.43
CA ILE A 9 2.36 -13.02 6.12
C ILE A 9 2.62 -11.54 5.81
N GLY A 10 3.83 -11.06 6.09
CA GLY A 10 4.27 -9.69 5.88
C GLY A 10 4.81 -9.04 7.15
N ALA A 11 5.95 -8.37 7.05
CA ALA A 11 6.62 -7.66 8.12
C ALA A 11 6.59 -6.12 7.93
N GLY A 12 5.53 -5.59 7.30
CA GLY A 12 5.21 -4.17 7.27
C GLY A 12 4.50 -3.71 8.55
N ALA A 13 4.04 -2.45 8.60
CA ALA A 13 3.38 -1.87 9.77
C ALA A 13 2.22 -2.73 10.29
N ALA A 14 1.30 -3.12 9.41
CA ALA A 14 0.14 -3.93 9.80
C ALA A 14 0.55 -5.28 10.42
N GLY A 15 1.44 -6.03 9.76
CA GLY A 15 1.87 -7.34 10.25
C GLY A 15 2.67 -7.27 11.55
N LEU A 16 3.59 -6.31 11.67
CA LEU A 16 4.38 -6.12 12.90
C LEU A 16 3.53 -5.60 14.05
N TYR A 17 2.57 -4.70 13.79
CA TYR A 17 1.68 -4.23 14.83
C TYR A 17 0.70 -5.32 15.30
N ALA A 18 0.23 -6.18 14.39
CA ALA A 18 -0.50 -7.39 14.77
C ALA A 18 0.35 -8.29 15.68
N ALA A 19 1.60 -8.57 15.31
CA ALA A 19 2.52 -9.36 16.12
C ALA A 19 2.76 -8.74 17.51
N MET A 20 2.96 -7.43 17.60
CA MET A 20 3.15 -6.72 18.88
C MET A 20 1.96 -6.83 19.84
N ASN A 21 0.75 -6.99 19.33
CA ASN A 21 -0.48 -7.09 20.12
C ASN A 21 -0.89 -8.53 20.45
N LEU A 22 -0.18 -9.53 19.91
CA LEU A 22 -0.37 -10.93 20.28
C LEU A 22 0.40 -11.28 21.57
N PRO A 23 -0.20 -12.05 22.51
CA PRO A 23 0.48 -12.46 23.74
C PRO A 23 1.71 -13.32 23.48
N LYS A 24 2.77 -13.15 24.30
CA LYS A 24 4.00 -13.98 24.23
C LYS A 24 3.74 -15.47 24.37
N SER A 25 2.67 -15.86 25.03
CA SER A 25 2.27 -17.26 25.22
C SER A 25 1.82 -17.93 23.93
N ARG A 26 1.48 -17.16 22.88
CA ARG A 26 1.11 -17.70 21.57
C ARG A 26 2.36 -17.99 20.74
N ARG A 27 2.35 -19.12 20.04
CA ARG A 27 3.37 -19.47 19.06
C ARG A 27 3.09 -18.76 17.76
N VAL A 28 3.65 -17.56 17.60
CA VAL A 28 3.45 -16.73 16.42
C VAL A 28 4.68 -16.80 15.51
N LEU A 29 4.45 -16.95 14.22
CA LEU A 29 5.48 -16.82 13.20
C LEU A 29 5.13 -15.66 12.25
N VAL A 30 6.00 -14.67 12.16
CA VAL A 30 5.94 -13.63 11.13
C VAL A 30 6.86 -14.05 9.99
N VAL A 31 6.36 -14.05 8.76
CA VAL A 31 7.17 -14.38 7.58
C VAL A 31 7.24 -13.18 6.63
N CYS A 32 8.40 -12.97 6.01
CA CYS A 32 8.57 -11.97 4.96
C CYS A 32 9.42 -12.51 3.79
N LYS A 33 9.12 -12.02 2.61
CA LYS A 33 9.68 -12.49 1.34
C LYS A 33 11.19 -12.26 1.22
N ASP A 34 11.68 -11.17 1.79
CA ASP A 34 13.07 -10.74 1.79
C ASP A 34 13.48 -10.34 3.24
N ILE A 35 14.34 -9.37 3.40
CA ILE A 35 14.65 -8.75 4.69
C ILE A 35 13.46 -7.91 5.18
N PRO A 36 13.22 -7.79 6.50
CA PRO A 36 12.02 -7.14 7.03
C PRO A 36 11.84 -5.68 6.61
N TRP A 37 12.93 -4.94 6.45
CA TRP A 37 12.89 -3.53 6.02
C TRP A 37 12.72 -3.33 4.50
N GLU A 38 12.70 -4.40 3.69
CA GLU A 38 12.30 -4.32 2.28
C GLU A 38 10.77 -4.35 2.18
N CYS A 39 10.11 -3.30 2.64
CA CYS A 39 8.64 -3.15 2.64
C CYS A 39 8.24 -1.69 2.42
N ASN A 40 6.99 -1.44 1.99
CA ASN A 40 6.49 -0.08 1.75
C ASN A 40 6.54 0.79 3.00
N THR A 41 6.26 0.23 4.18
CA THR A 41 6.33 0.96 5.45
C THR A 41 7.69 1.60 5.67
N PHE A 42 8.78 0.87 5.46
CA PHE A 42 10.14 1.40 5.68
C PHE A 42 10.46 2.60 4.79
N TYR A 43 9.84 2.68 3.64
CA TYR A 43 10.05 3.74 2.65
C TYR A 43 9.00 4.87 2.73
N ALA A 44 8.01 4.76 3.62
CA ALA A 44 6.98 5.78 3.75
C ALA A 44 7.54 7.07 4.36
N GLN A 45 7.45 8.17 3.59
CA GLN A 45 7.93 9.49 3.96
C GLN A 45 6.89 10.31 4.70
N GLY A 46 5.60 10.16 4.31
CA GLY A 46 4.48 10.87 4.92
C GLY A 46 4.24 10.46 6.37
N GLY A 47 3.35 11.17 7.04
CA GLY A 47 3.00 10.91 8.42
C GLY A 47 1.94 9.84 8.61
N MET A 48 1.44 9.75 9.83
CA MET A 48 0.26 9.00 10.21
C MET A 48 -0.81 9.96 10.70
N VAL A 49 -2.04 9.79 10.20
CA VAL A 49 -3.17 10.57 10.72
C VAL A 49 -3.48 10.16 12.15
N THR A 50 -3.80 11.14 12.98
CA THR A 50 -4.46 10.96 14.26
C THR A 50 -5.44 12.10 14.50
N ALA A 51 -6.70 11.82 14.80
CA ALA A 51 -7.62 12.88 15.19
C ALA A 51 -7.17 13.51 16.51
N LEU A 52 -7.47 14.78 16.71
CA LEU A 52 -7.06 15.52 17.88
C LEU A 52 -8.08 15.39 19.02
N ASP A 53 -9.36 15.42 18.68
CA ASP A 53 -10.52 15.38 19.58
C ASP A 53 -11.78 14.87 18.84
N GLU A 54 -12.93 14.92 19.48
CA GLU A 54 -14.22 14.46 18.93
C GLU A 54 -14.68 15.30 17.74
N GLU A 55 -14.39 16.60 17.71
CA GLU A 55 -14.72 17.48 16.57
C GLU A 55 -13.85 17.12 15.36
N ASP A 56 -12.57 16.93 15.57
CA ASP A 56 -11.64 16.54 14.51
C ASP A 56 -11.90 15.12 13.98
N ILE A 57 -12.44 14.20 14.79
CA ILE A 57 -12.93 12.90 14.30
C ILE A 57 -13.96 13.10 13.19
N ALA A 58 -14.94 13.99 13.39
CA ALA A 58 -15.97 14.24 12.39
C ALA A 58 -15.39 14.84 11.10
N LEU A 59 -14.44 15.78 11.25
CA LEU A 59 -13.72 16.36 10.11
C LEU A 59 -12.87 15.33 9.37
N HIS A 60 -12.18 14.42 10.08
CA HIS A 60 -11.39 13.35 9.44
C HIS A 60 -12.28 12.35 8.70
N VAL A 61 -13.46 12.02 9.24
CA VAL A 61 -14.45 11.19 8.56
C VAL A 61 -14.86 11.87 7.25
N GLU A 62 -15.22 13.16 7.29
CA GLU A 62 -15.66 13.89 6.09
C GLU A 62 -14.54 14.00 5.05
N ASP A 63 -13.32 14.38 5.44
CA ASP A 63 -12.16 14.44 4.54
C ASP A 63 -11.91 13.10 3.85
N THR A 64 -12.04 11.99 4.61
CA THR A 64 -11.84 10.63 4.08
C THR A 64 -12.95 10.25 3.11
N MET A 65 -14.21 10.56 3.43
CA MET A 65 -15.37 10.31 2.55
C MET A 65 -15.26 11.11 1.24
N VAL A 66 -14.92 12.39 1.33
CA VAL A 66 -14.73 13.27 0.15
C VAL A 66 -13.58 12.78 -0.71
N ALA A 67 -12.43 12.44 -0.11
CA ALA A 67 -11.28 11.93 -0.85
C ALA A 67 -11.59 10.60 -1.56
N GLY A 68 -12.36 9.72 -0.92
CA GLY A 68 -12.81 8.44 -1.46
C GLY A 68 -14.00 8.54 -2.42
N ALA A 69 -14.41 9.76 -2.81
CA ALA A 69 -15.55 10.03 -3.69
C ALA A 69 -16.87 9.41 -3.18
N PHE A 70 -17.04 9.33 -1.85
CA PHE A 70 -18.21 8.74 -1.15
C PHE A 70 -18.48 7.27 -1.52
N HIS A 71 -17.49 6.58 -2.07
CA HIS A 71 -17.53 5.13 -2.32
C HIS A 71 -17.09 4.32 -1.11
N ASN A 72 -16.68 5.00 -0.05
CA ASN A 72 -16.21 4.41 1.20
C ASN A 72 -17.33 3.65 1.94
N ASP A 73 -16.92 2.63 2.70
CA ASP A 73 -17.74 2.12 3.80
C ASP A 73 -17.64 3.10 4.98
N ARG A 74 -18.75 3.81 5.25
CA ARG A 74 -18.80 4.83 6.32
C ARG A 74 -18.49 4.24 7.68
N GLU A 75 -18.95 3.03 8.00
CA GLU A 75 -18.68 2.37 9.28
C GLU A 75 -17.18 2.13 9.45
N ALA A 76 -16.51 1.62 8.43
CA ALA A 76 -15.06 1.40 8.46
C ALA A 76 -14.28 2.72 8.62
N VAL A 77 -14.71 3.80 7.97
CA VAL A 77 -14.11 5.14 8.12
C VAL A 77 -14.30 5.67 9.54
N GLU A 78 -15.51 5.57 10.10
CA GLU A 78 -15.80 6.02 11.47
C GLU A 78 -15.01 5.23 12.51
N ILE A 79 -14.90 3.91 12.35
CA ILE A 79 -14.06 3.06 13.20
C ILE A 79 -12.62 3.54 13.17
N MET A 80 -12.04 3.70 11.99
CA MET A 80 -10.66 4.15 11.84
C MET A 80 -10.43 5.52 12.50
N SER A 81 -11.31 6.48 12.23
CA SER A 81 -11.17 7.84 12.73
C SER A 81 -11.31 7.91 14.25
N ARG A 82 -12.33 7.27 14.82
CA ARG A 82 -12.57 7.26 16.29
C ARG A 82 -11.45 6.56 17.05
N THR A 83 -10.92 5.47 16.52
CA THR A 83 -9.86 4.72 17.19
C THR A 83 -8.47 5.31 17.01
N SER A 84 -8.31 6.31 16.13
CA SER A 84 -7.00 6.91 15.79
C SER A 84 -6.29 7.49 17.03
N ILE A 85 -7.01 8.22 17.88
CA ILE A 85 -6.47 8.86 19.10
C ILE A 85 -5.91 7.80 20.05
N ALA A 86 -6.73 6.78 20.37
CA ALA A 86 -6.33 5.71 21.28
C ALA A 86 -5.17 4.88 20.70
N THR A 87 -5.18 4.62 19.38
CA THR A 87 -4.12 3.90 18.70
C THR A 87 -2.79 4.66 18.71
N THR A 88 -2.82 5.96 18.43
CA THR A 88 -1.61 6.80 18.47
C THR A 88 -1.05 6.88 19.90
N ARG A 89 -1.91 7.03 20.90
CA ARG A 89 -1.51 7.03 22.32
C ARG A 89 -0.86 5.69 22.71
N ASP A 90 -1.47 4.56 22.34
CA ASP A 90 -0.91 3.22 22.58
C ASP A 90 0.50 3.05 21.98
N ILE A 91 0.70 3.55 20.77
CA ILE A 91 2.01 3.52 20.09
C ILE A 91 3.04 4.37 20.83
N ILE A 92 2.65 5.56 21.32
CA ILE A 92 3.50 6.46 22.10
C ILE A 92 3.83 5.83 23.46
N ASP A 93 2.85 5.31 24.18
CA ASP A 93 3.01 4.68 25.49
C ASP A 93 3.93 3.44 25.41
N LYS A 94 3.92 2.73 24.29
CA LYS A 94 4.87 1.66 23.99
C LYS A 94 6.27 2.14 23.64
N GLY A 95 6.48 3.46 23.52
CA GLY A 95 7.79 4.11 23.38
C GLY A 95 8.14 4.58 21.97
N MET A 96 7.19 4.67 21.03
CA MET A 96 7.37 5.39 19.77
C MET A 96 7.53 6.89 20.05
N LYS A 97 8.47 7.53 19.36
CA LYS A 97 8.67 8.97 19.44
C LYS A 97 8.29 9.60 18.10
N PHE A 98 7.36 10.53 18.16
CA PHE A 98 7.05 11.44 17.05
C PHE A 98 7.85 12.74 17.22
N ASP A 99 7.88 13.54 16.17
CA ASP A 99 8.57 14.85 16.19
C ASP A 99 7.83 15.80 17.14
N ILE A 100 8.61 16.54 17.94
CA ILE A 100 8.13 17.47 18.96
C ILE A 100 8.72 18.87 18.74
N ASP A 101 8.00 19.88 19.20
CA ASP A 101 8.46 21.27 19.25
C ASP A 101 9.45 21.51 20.41
N GLU A 102 9.88 22.75 20.59
CA GLU A 102 10.82 23.18 21.65
C GLU A 102 10.21 23.04 23.04
N ASP A 103 8.88 23.07 23.16
CA ASP A 103 8.14 22.92 24.40
C ASP A 103 7.83 21.43 24.72
N GLY A 104 8.17 20.51 23.83
CA GLY A 104 7.97 19.06 23.97
C GLY A 104 6.59 18.56 23.53
N ASN A 105 5.80 19.40 22.85
CA ASN A 105 4.51 18.98 22.28
C ASN A 105 4.71 18.32 20.93
N ILE A 106 3.82 17.36 20.59
CA ILE A 106 3.83 16.74 19.26
C ILE A 106 3.52 17.78 18.20
N VAL A 107 4.35 17.81 17.14
CA VAL A 107 4.12 18.66 15.98
C VAL A 107 3.12 17.97 15.05
N TYR A 108 2.02 18.65 14.80
CA TYR A 108 1.04 18.25 13.81
C TYR A 108 1.24 19.02 12.51
N THR A 109 1.04 18.37 11.39
CA THR A 109 1.13 18.99 10.07
C THR A 109 -0.10 18.68 9.23
N LYS A 110 -0.19 19.34 8.08
CA LYS A 110 -1.27 19.18 7.11
C LYS A 110 -0.73 18.65 5.79
N GLU A 111 -1.39 17.64 5.23
CA GLU A 111 -1.17 17.23 3.84
C GLU A 111 -2.35 17.68 2.96
N ALA A 112 -2.15 17.65 1.64
CA ALA A 112 -3.21 18.03 0.70
C ALA A 112 -4.50 17.21 0.93
N ALA A 113 -5.65 17.85 0.74
CA ALA A 113 -7.00 17.33 0.95
C ALA A 113 -7.41 17.06 2.41
N HIS A 114 -6.57 17.36 3.41
CA HIS A 114 -7.01 17.44 4.80
C HIS A 114 -7.55 18.84 5.14
N SER A 115 -8.57 18.90 5.98
CA SER A 115 -9.16 20.17 6.47
C SER A 115 -8.34 20.79 7.60
N THR A 116 -7.68 19.97 8.43
CA THR A 116 -6.92 20.41 9.61
C THR A 116 -5.52 19.79 9.68
N GLU A 117 -4.68 20.29 10.60
CA GLU A 117 -3.37 19.76 10.93
C GLU A 117 -3.53 18.61 11.92
N ARG A 118 -3.49 17.35 11.43
CA ARG A 118 -3.69 16.14 12.24
C ARG A 118 -2.68 15.03 11.93
N ILE A 119 -1.61 15.34 11.24
CA ILE A 119 -0.65 14.35 10.77
C ILE A 119 0.59 14.41 11.65
N VAL A 120 0.93 13.30 12.31
CA VAL A 120 2.15 13.16 13.10
C VAL A 120 3.28 12.58 12.25
N HIS A 121 4.48 13.08 12.47
CA HIS A 121 5.69 12.65 11.77
C HIS A 121 6.75 12.11 12.73
N ALA A 122 7.71 11.37 12.20
CA ALA A 122 8.91 10.98 12.92
C ALA A 122 10.14 11.09 12.01
N GLY A 123 11.16 11.83 12.47
CA GLY A 123 12.37 12.13 11.71
C GLY A 123 12.11 12.95 10.46
N GLY A 124 11.18 13.92 10.54
CA GLY A 124 10.75 14.81 9.48
C GLY A 124 9.96 14.11 8.38
N ASP A 125 10.62 13.52 7.41
CA ASP A 125 10.06 12.81 6.26
C ASP A 125 10.46 11.32 6.23
N ALA A 126 10.47 10.65 7.40
CA ALA A 126 10.86 9.25 7.54
C ALA A 126 9.96 8.45 8.50
N THR A 127 8.71 8.87 8.69
CA THR A 127 7.79 8.31 9.68
C THR A 127 7.68 6.80 9.59
N GLY A 128 7.52 6.25 8.40
CA GLY A 128 7.41 4.80 8.23
C GLY A 128 8.66 4.04 8.65
N ARG A 129 9.87 4.60 8.43
CA ARG A 129 11.14 4.01 8.87
C ARG A 129 11.23 3.93 10.38
N TYR A 130 10.88 5.02 11.08
CA TYR A 130 10.91 5.07 12.55
C TYR A 130 9.86 4.14 13.15
N MET A 131 8.64 4.12 12.61
CA MET A 131 7.60 3.18 13.03
C MET A 131 8.03 1.73 12.80
N HIS A 132 8.63 1.43 11.66
CA HIS A 132 9.10 0.07 11.36
C HIS A 132 10.19 -0.37 12.33
N TYR A 133 11.21 0.45 12.60
CA TYR A 133 12.24 0.15 13.59
C TYR A 133 11.64 -0.06 14.98
N PHE A 134 10.74 0.83 15.40
CA PHE A 134 10.05 0.71 16.69
C PHE A 134 9.31 -0.64 16.78
N MET A 135 8.51 -0.99 15.78
CA MET A 135 7.75 -2.23 15.78
C MET A 135 8.66 -3.46 15.74
N MET A 136 9.75 -3.43 14.98
CA MET A 136 10.75 -4.50 14.96
C MET A 136 11.40 -4.70 16.33
N LEU A 137 11.77 -3.63 17.04
CA LEU A 137 12.34 -3.70 18.40
C LEU A 137 11.35 -4.22 19.44
N LYS A 138 10.05 -3.95 19.25
CA LYS A 138 9.00 -4.41 20.17
C LYS A 138 8.46 -5.80 19.83
N ASN A 139 8.74 -6.31 18.64
CA ASN A 139 8.32 -7.66 18.27
C ASN A 139 8.99 -8.71 19.15
N GLN A 140 8.18 -9.57 19.76
CA GLN A 140 8.62 -10.61 20.69
C GLN A 140 8.47 -12.03 20.11
N HIS A 141 8.03 -12.13 18.87
CA HIS A 141 7.73 -13.36 18.17
C HIS A 141 8.79 -13.69 17.11
N MET A 142 8.80 -14.94 16.68
CA MET A 142 9.71 -15.41 15.65
C MET A 142 9.43 -14.69 14.33
N LEU A 143 10.48 -14.16 13.69
CA LEU A 143 10.44 -13.59 12.36
C LEU A 143 11.34 -14.40 11.42
N GLN A 144 10.74 -14.96 10.36
CA GLN A 144 11.42 -15.73 9.34
C GLN A 144 11.46 -14.93 8.03
N ARG A 145 12.67 -14.50 7.67
CA ARG A 145 12.95 -13.85 6.37
C ARG A 145 13.11 -14.87 5.24
N ASN A 146 13.24 -14.40 4.02
CA ASN A 146 13.41 -15.21 2.81
C ASN A 146 12.36 -16.33 2.71
N THR A 147 11.11 -15.96 3.03
CA THR A 147 9.97 -16.86 3.02
C THR A 147 8.92 -16.36 2.04
N LEU A 148 8.79 -17.04 0.92
CA LEU A 148 7.87 -16.73 -0.15
C LEU A 148 6.69 -17.67 -0.09
N VAL A 149 5.53 -17.15 0.27
CA VAL A 149 4.26 -17.91 0.27
C VAL A 149 3.76 -18.01 -1.18
N TYR A 150 3.42 -19.23 -1.59
CA TYR A 150 2.94 -19.50 -2.96
C TYR A 150 1.61 -20.27 -3.01
N ASP A 151 1.06 -20.68 -1.86
CA ASP A 151 -0.29 -21.25 -1.76
C ASP A 151 -0.85 -21.08 -0.34
N LEU A 152 -2.20 -20.98 -0.23
CA LEU A 152 -2.96 -21.06 1.00
C LEU A 152 -3.57 -22.46 1.15
N LEU A 153 -3.49 -23.04 2.34
CA LEU A 153 -4.02 -24.35 2.66
C LEU A 153 -5.47 -24.20 3.14
N ILE A 154 -6.40 -24.23 2.22
CA ILE A 154 -7.82 -24.05 2.50
C ILE A 154 -8.56 -25.34 2.19
N GLU A 155 -9.36 -25.79 3.14
CA GLU A 155 -10.26 -26.94 3.00
C GLU A 155 -11.53 -26.72 3.81
N ASN A 156 -12.69 -27.06 3.23
CA ASN A 156 -14.00 -26.96 3.88
C ASN A 156 -14.27 -25.61 4.57
N GLY A 157 -13.94 -24.49 3.88
CA GLY A 157 -14.16 -23.13 4.40
C GLY A 157 -13.24 -22.73 5.57
N ARG A 158 -12.08 -23.40 5.74
CA ARG A 158 -11.09 -23.08 6.77
C ARG A 158 -9.68 -23.01 6.20
N CYS A 159 -8.90 -22.04 6.68
CA CYS A 159 -7.46 -21.94 6.41
C CYS A 159 -6.68 -22.67 7.49
N PHE A 160 -5.70 -23.47 7.07
CA PHE A 160 -4.83 -24.30 7.94
C PHE A 160 -3.36 -23.88 7.88
N GLY A 161 -3.01 -22.87 7.11
CA GLY A 161 -1.64 -22.42 6.91
C GLY A 161 -1.30 -22.15 5.46
N VAL A 162 -0.04 -22.33 5.09
CA VAL A 162 0.49 -22.00 3.78
C VAL A 162 1.51 -23.02 3.26
N LYS A 163 1.70 -23.03 1.92
CA LYS A 163 2.93 -23.53 1.30
C LYS A 163 3.86 -22.37 1.00
N ALA A 164 5.12 -22.54 1.37
CA ALA A 164 6.13 -21.50 1.20
C ALA A 164 7.47 -22.05 0.74
N LEU A 165 8.26 -21.20 0.08
CA LEU A 165 9.70 -21.41 -0.07
C LEU A 165 10.42 -20.69 1.07
N VAL A 166 10.98 -21.45 1.99
CA VAL A 166 11.78 -20.94 3.10
C VAL A 166 13.25 -21.16 2.78
N ASN A 167 14.01 -20.10 2.53
CA ASN A 167 15.39 -20.20 2.07
C ASN A 167 15.55 -21.18 0.89
N TYR A 168 14.68 -21.06 -0.11
CA TYR A 168 14.60 -21.90 -1.34
C TYR A 168 14.21 -23.37 -1.11
N ARG A 169 13.71 -23.73 0.07
CA ARG A 169 13.18 -25.08 0.36
C ARG A 169 11.67 -25.04 0.47
N HIS A 170 11.00 -26.01 -0.11
CA HIS A 170 9.56 -26.18 0.03
C HIS A 170 9.22 -26.57 1.47
N GLU A 171 8.38 -25.77 2.11
CA GLU A 171 7.86 -26.06 3.44
C GLU A 171 6.34 -25.88 3.45
N THR A 172 5.68 -26.72 4.24
CA THR A 172 4.28 -26.54 4.63
C THR A 172 4.27 -26.03 6.06
N ILE A 173 3.74 -24.82 6.24
CA ILE A 173 3.65 -24.13 7.53
C ILE A 173 2.20 -24.14 7.97
N TYR A 174 1.90 -24.89 9.02
CA TYR A 174 0.55 -24.98 9.58
C TYR A 174 0.33 -23.94 10.66
N ALA A 175 -0.88 -23.34 10.70
CA ALA A 175 -1.30 -22.42 11.74
C ALA A 175 -2.80 -22.58 12.02
N ASP A 176 -3.22 -22.23 13.23
CA ASP A 176 -4.65 -22.19 13.56
C ASP A 176 -5.33 -20.99 12.93
N ASP A 177 -4.62 -19.84 12.89
CA ASP A 177 -5.05 -18.62 12.22
C ASP A 177 -3.92 -18.07 11.33
N VAL A 178 -4.29 -17.52 10.18
CA VAL A 178 -3.39 -16.87 9.20
C VAL A 178 -3.81 -15.42 9.00
N ILE A 179 -2.87 -14.49 9.18
CA ILE A 179 -3.08 -13.06 8.95
C ILE A 179 -2.29 -12.64 7.70
N ILE A 180 -2.98 -12.25 6.65
CA ILE A 180 -2.39 -11.68 5.44
C ILE A 180 -2.13 -10.19 5.68
N ALA A 181 -0.85 -9.78 5.64
CA ALA A 181 -0.38 -8.40 5.74
C ALA A 181 0.70 -8.12 4.67
N SER A 182 0.52 -8.71 3.48
CA SER A 182 1.53 -8.79 2.41
C SER A 182 1.72 -7.51 1.60
N GLY A 183 0.94 -6.45 1.87
CA GLY A 183 0.91 -5.23 1.07
C GLY A 183 0.17 -5.42 -0.28
N GLY A 184 0.21 -4.41 -1.13
CA GLY A 184 -0.57 -4.33 -2.35
C GLY A 184 0.07 -4.97 -3.59
N VAL A 185 -0.02 -4.27 -4.75
CA VAL A 185 0.25 -4.86 -6.07
C VAL A 185 1.31 -4.10 -6.90
N GLY A 186 2.07 -3.19 -6.27
CA GLY A 186 2.86 -2.16 -6.97
C GLY A 186 3.86 -2.67 -8.00
N SER A 187 4.47 -3.84 -7.81
CA SER A 187 5.44 -4.36 -8.78
C SER A 187 4.81 -4.85 -10.09
N LEU A 188 3.49 -4.83 -10.21
CA LEU A 188 2.80 -5.04 -11.48
C LEU A 188 2.97 -3.88 -12.46
N TYR A 189 3.30 -2.67 -11.98
CA TYR A 189 3.43 -1.47 -12.81
C TYR A 189 4.89 -1.14 -13.14
N ALA A 190 5.14 -0.66 -14.36
CA ALA A 190 6.49 -0.29 -14.80
C ALA A 190 7.07 0.84 -13.95
N TYR A 191 6.25 1.84 -13.60
CA TYR A 191 6.64 2.96 -12.75
C TYR A 191 5.86 2.86 -11.44
N ASN A 192 6.56 2.64 -10.33
CA ASN A 192 5.96 2.53 -9.01
C ASN A 192 6.94 2.97 -7.91
N THR A 193 6.40 3.33 -6.75
CA THR A 193 7.15 3.75 -5.56
C THR A 193 7.34 2.60 -4.57
N ASN A 194 6.80 1.43 -4.86
CA ASN A 194 6.73 0.31 -3.94
C ASN A 194 8.05 -0.46 -3.83
N SER A 195 8.22 -1.13 -2.71
CA SER A 195 9.25 -2.15 -2.52
C SER A 195 9.12 -3.26 -3.57
N ARG A 196 10.25 -3.82 -3.99
CA ARG A 196 10.30 -4.94 -4.95
C ARG A 196 9.56 -6.19 -4.46
N THR A 197 9.32 -6.32 -3.16
CA THR A 197 8.64 -7.46 -2.53
C THR A 197 7.12 -7.38 -2.64
N VAL A 198 6.56 -6.20 -2.92
CA VAL A 198 5.11 -5.96 -3.06
C VAL A 198 4.68 -6.33 -4.48
N SER A 199 4.37 -7.59 -4.70
CA SER A 199 4.28 -8.19 -6.03
C SER A 199 2.97 -8.91 -6.35
N ALA A 200 1.93 -8.68 -5.57
CA ALA A 200 0.57 -9.18 -5.83
C ALA A 200 0.38 -10.71 -5.74
N ASP A 201 1.37 -11.45 -5.27
CA ASP A 201 1.31 -12.92 -5.32
C ASP A 201 0.15 -13.47 -4.47
N ILE A 202 -0.07 -12.91 -3.26
CA ILE A 202 -1.15 -13.35 -2.36
C ILE A 202 -2.53 -13.05 -2.95
N HIS A 203 -2.72 -11.90 -3.60
CA HIS A 203 -3.96 -11.59 -4.32
C HIS A 203 -4.23 -12.63 -5.41
N GLY A 204 -3.19 -13.03 -6.15
CA GLY A 204 -3.28 -14.08 -7.17
C GLY A 204 -3.67 -15.45 -6.60
N ILE A 205 -3.18 -15.80 -5.41
CA ILE A 205 -3.61 -17.01 -4.69
C ILE A 205 -5.09 -16.89 -4.32
N CYS A 206 -5.52 -15.73 -3.81
CA CYS A 206 -6.92 -15.49 -3.46
C CYS A 206 -7.85 -15.64 -4.66
N VAL A 207 -7.47 -15.08 -5.83
CA VAL A 207 -8.21 -15.29 -7.09
C VAL A 207 -8.35 -16.78 -7.42
N GLU A 208 -7.27 -17.55 -7.33
CA GLU A 208 -7.29 -19.00 -7.61
C GLU A 208 -8.16 -19.78 -6.62
N LYS A 209 -8.21 -19.36 -5.36
CA LYS A 209 -9.03 -19.99 -4.32
C LYS A 209 -10.50 -19.53 -4.34
N GLY A 210 -10.87 -18.62 -5.23
CA GLY A 210 -12.21 -18.04 -5.28
C GLY A 210 -12.54 -17.10 -4.12
N ILE A 211 -11.52 -16.56 -3.46
CA ILE A 211 -11.68 -15.53 -2.43
C ILE A 211 -12.01 -14.21 -3.10
N GLU A 212 -13.04 -13.53 -2.61
CA GLU A 212 -13.51 -12.27 -3.17
C GLU A 212 -12.44 -11.15 -3.01
N LEU A 213 -12.18 -10.47 -4.14
CA LEU A 213 -11.44 -9.22 -4.18
C LEU A 213 -12.40 -8.09 -4.51
N ALA A 214 -12.30 -6.96 -3.82
CA ALA A 214 -13.14 -5.79 -4.04
C ALA A 214 -12.32 -4.61 -4.54
N ASP A 215 -12.96 -3.77 -5.38
CA ASP A 215 -12.43 -2.50 -5.89
C ASP A 215 -11.04 -2.59 -6.55
N MET A 216 -10.75 -3.72 -7.20
CA MET A 216 -9.43 -3.98 -7.80
C MET A 216 -9.06 -3.01 -8.93
N GLU A 217 -10.01 -2.27 -9.49
CA GLU A 217 -9.76 -1.19 -10.44
C GLU A 217 -9.29 0.11 -9.77
N MET A 218 -9.43 0.24 -8.46
CA MET A 218 -9.06 1.45 -7.71
C MET A 218 -7.57 1.46 -7.37
N MET A 219 -6.76 1.90 -8.33
CA MET A 219 -5.30 1.95 -8.25
C MET A 219 -4.83 3.40 -8.16
N GLN A 220 -4.24 3.78 -7.02
CA GLN A 220 -3.79 5.15 -6.78
C GLN A 220 -2.36 5.36 -7.29
N PHE A 221 -2.17 6.44 -8.04
CA PHE A 221 -0.87 6.91 -8.51
C PHE A 221 -0.45 8.15 -7.71
N HIS A 222 0.81 8.21 -7.28
CA HIS A 222 1.35 9.40 -6.64
C HIS A 222 1.82 10.38 -7.70
N PRO A 223 1.37 11.64 -7.67
CA PRO A 223 1.64 12.60 -8.74
C PRO A 223 3.11 13.05 -8.81
N THR A 224 3.77 13.20 -7.66
CA THR A 224 5.09 13.85 -7.54
C THR A 224 6.19 12.83 -7.28
N VAL A 225 6.57 12.08 -8.33
CA VAL A 225 7.61 11.06 -8.26
C VAL A 225 8.71 11.37 -9.26
N PHE A 226 9.96 11.33 -8.82
CA PHE A 226 11.13 11.46 -9.68
C PHE A 226 11.31 10.18 -10.50
N VAL A 227 11.00 10.25 -11.78
CA VAL A 227 11.03 9.10 -12.69
C VAL A 227 12.09 9.31 -13.77
N LYS A 228 13.23 8.63 -13.62
CA LYS A 228 14.32 8.68 -14.60
C LYS A 228 14.38 7.44 -15.50
N THR A 229 14.09 6.26 -14.93
CA THR A 229 14.16 4.97 -15.63
C THR A 229 12.97 4.08 -15.25
N PRO A 230 12.46 3.21 -16.13
CA PRO A 230 11.42 2.23 -15.78
C PRO A 230 11.97 1.09 -14.89
N PHE A 231 11.08 0.30 -14.33
CA PHE A 231 11.32 -0.97 -13.61
C PHE A 231 12.11 -0.91 -12.29
N ALA A 232 12.61 0.25 -11.89
CA ALA A 232 13.22 0.46 -10.57
C ALA A 232 12.25 1.21 -9.65
N ARG A 233 12.39 1.04 -8.32
CA ARG A 233 11.68 1.86 -7.36
C ARG A 233 12.03 3.33 -7.55
N LYS A 234 11.02 4.20 -7.52
CA LYS A 234 11.18 5.62 -7.77
C LYS A 234 11.33 6.40 -6.46
N LEU A 235 12.09 7.51 -6.53
CA LEU A 235 12.18 8.44 -5.42
C LEU A 235 10.89 9.26 -5.32
N LEU A 236 10.26 9.21 -4.16
CA LEU A 236 9.04 9.92 -3.86
C LEU A 236 9.37 11.33 -3.37
N LEU A 237 8.64 12.31 -3.85
CA LEU A 237 8.53 13.65 -3.30
C LEU A 237 7.19 13.72 -2.56
N THR A 238 7.23 13.67 -1.23
CA THR A 238 6.06 13.53 -0.36
C THR A 238 4.97 14.56 -0.66
N GLU A 239 3.71 14.21 -0.39
CA GLU A 239 2.57 15.11 -0.57
C GLU A 239 2.61 16.32 0.36
N ALA A 240 3.27 16.20 1.51
CA ALA A 240 3.51 17.31 2.42
C ALA A 240 4.15 18.52 1.71
N LEU A 241 5.02 18.29 0.71
CA LEU A 241 5.60 19.38 -0.09
C LEU A 241 4.53 20.25 -0.78
N ARG A 242 3.52 19.60 -1.39
CA ARG A 242 2.39 20.35 -2.02
C ARG A 242 1.47 20.95 -0.96
N GLY A 243 1.23 20.24 0.12
CA GLY A 243 0.45 20.73 1.25
C GLY A 243 1.05 21.99 1.90
N GLU A 244 2.38 22.06 1.94
CA GLU A 244 3.15 23.18 2.49
C GLU A 244 3.52 24.24 1.46
N GLY A 245 3.11 24.09 0.19
CA GLY A 245 3.13 25.15 -0.80
C GLY A 245 3.97 24.95 -2.05
N ALA A 246 4.62 23.79 -2.26
CA ALA A 246 5.35 23.52 -3.50
C ALA A 246 4.44 23.53 -4.73
N PHE A 247 4.91 24.12 -5.84
CA PHE A 247 4.15 24.28 -7.07
C PHE A 247 4.45 23.19 -8.09
N VAL A 248 3.42 22.75 -8.81
CA VAL A 248 3.57 21.90 -10.00
C VAL A 248 3.55 22.77 -11.23
N VAL A 249 4.65 22.78 -11.98
CA VAL A 249 4.82 23.71 -13.10
C VAL A 249 5.23 22.98 -14.40
N ALA A 250 4.80 23.54 -15.54
CA ALA A 250 5.28 23.18 -16.86
C ALA A 250 6.71 23.70 -17.09
N GLU A 251 7.32 23.42 -18.25
CA GLU A 251 8.67 23.87 -18.58
C GLU A 251 8.82 25.38 -18.53
N ASP A 252 7.80 26.12 -18.97
CA ASP A 252 7.73 27.59 -18.95
C ASP A 252 7.50 28.19 -17.55
N GLY A 253 7.29 27.36 -16.52
CA GLY A 253 7.00 27.78 -15.17
C GLY A 253 5.51 28.03 -14.87
N ARG A 254 4.60 27.78 -15.81
CA ARG A 254 3.15 27.95 -15.62
C ARG A 254 2.58 26.85 -14.70
N ARG A 255 1.78 27.26 -13.73
CA ARG A 255 1.01 26.38 -12.83
C ARG A 255 -0.26 25.92 -13.55
N PHE A 256 -0.19 24.86 -14.32
CA PHE A 256 -1.26 24.38 -15.19
C PHE A 256 -2.34 23.55 -14.47
N LEU A 257 -2.13 23.13 -13.22
CA LEU A 257 -3.12 22.32 -12.49
C LEU A 257 -4.47 23.02 -12.33
N PHE A 258 -4.50 24.35 -12.30
CA PHE A 258 -5.73 25.13 -12.24
C PHE A 258 -6.61 25.01 -13.50
N ASP A 259 -6.05 24.53 -14.61
CA ASP A 259 -6.82 24.22 -15.82
C ASP A 259 -7.67 22.92 -15.62
N TYR A 260 -7.34 22.11 -14.63
CA TYR A 260 -7.99 20.82 -14.33
C TYR A 260 -8.85 20.86 -13.06
N ASP A 261 -8.42 21.57 -12.02
CA ASP A 261 -9.16 21.71 -10.75
C ASP A 261 -8.84 23.04 -10.07
N LYS A 262 -9.88 23.72 -9.56
CA LYS A 262 -9.75 25.01 -8.88
C LYS A 262 -8.85 25.00 -7.65
N ARG A 263 -8.61 23.83 -7.06
CA ARG A 263 -7.72 23.65 -5.90
C ARG A 263 -6.23 23.57 -6.30
N GLY A 264 -5.93 23.42 -7.59
CA GLY A 264 -4.56 23.30 -8.10
C GLY A 264 -3.79 22.17 -7.44
N GLU A 265 -2.66 22.49 -6.82
CA GLU A 265 -1.78 21.54 -6.13
C GLU A 265 -2.41 20.86 -4.92
N LEU A 266 -3.46 21.44 -4.34
CA LEU A 266 -4.20 20.88 -3.20
C LEU A 266 -5.35 19.96 -3.63
N ALA A 267 -5.55 19.74 -4.92
CA ALA A 267 -6.48 18.75 -5.42
C ALA A 267 -6.03 17.33 -5.03
N SER A 268 -6.98 16.39 -5.02
CA SER A 268 -6.72 14.99 -4.68
C SER A 268 -5.72 14.31 -5.64
N ARG A 269 -5.05 13.26 -5.18
CA ARG A 269 -3.97 12.57 -5.93
C ARG A 269 -4.40 12.10 -7.32
N ASP A 270 -5.61 11.57 -7.44
CA ASP A 270 -6.16 11.09 -8.70
C ASP A 270 -6.28 12.21 -9.74
N ILE A 271 -6.75 13.39 -9.32
CA ILE A 271 -6.87 14.56 -10.18
C ILE A 271 -5.50 15.07 -10.61
N VAL A 272 -4.59 15.28 -9.64
CA VAL A 272 -3.24 15.81 -9.93
C VAL A 272 -2.43 14.82 -10.78
N SER A 273 -2.49 13.53 -10.49
CA SER A 273 -1.81 12.49 -11.29
C SER A 273 -2.33 12.47 -12.72
N ARG A 274 -3.64 12.56 -12.89
CA ARG A 274 -4.29 12.58 -14.20
C ARG A 274 -3.94 13.85 -14.99
N ALA A 275 -3.93 15.00 -14.32
CA ALA A 275 -3.55 16.29 -14.93
C ALA A 275 -2.10 16.28 -15.43
N ILE A 276 -1.14 15.82 -14.60
CA ILE A 276 0.27 15.71 -14.99
C ILE A 276 0.45 14.72 -16.14
N PHE A 277 -0.19 13.54 -16.07
CA PHE A 277 -0.11 12.54 -17.12
C PHE A 277 -0.69 13.02 -18.44
N ASP A 278 -1.85 13.69 -18.41
CA ASP A 278 -2.52 14.23 -19.59
C ASP A 278 -1.74 15.40 -20.20
N HIS A 279 -1.20 16.29 -19.38
CA HIS A 279 -0.35 17.40 -19.82
C HIS A 279 0.88 16.88 -20.57
N LYS A 280 1.67 15.96 -19.96
CA LYS A 280 2.83 15.34 -20.60
C LYS A 280 2.49 14.63 -21.91
N ARG A 281 1.34 13.96 -21.97
CA ARG A 281 0.89 13.25 -23.17
C ARG A 281 0.50 14.22 -24.30
N LYS A 282 -0.11 15.35 -23.98
CA LYS A 282 -0.59 16.34 -24.97
C LYS A 282 0.52 17.23 -25.52
N THR A 283 1.43 17.65 -24.64
CA THR A 283 2.46 18.64 -24.99
C THR A 283 3.81 18.01 -25.32
N GLY A 284 4.11 16.82 -24.77
CA GLY A 284 5.44 16.23 -24.81
C GLY A 284 6.44 16.88 -23.83
N GLU A 285 6.02 17.89 -23.07
CA GLU A 285 6.85 18.64 -22.14
C GLU A 285 7.10 17.88 -20.83
N GLU A 286 8.21 18.20 -20.17
CA GLU A 286 8.45 17.77 -18.79
C GLU A 286 7.64 18.62 -17.81
N VAL A 287 7.30 18.01 -16.67
CA VAL A 287 6.63 18.68 -15.55
C VAL A 287 7.55 18.67 -14.34
N TYR A 288 7.57 19.77 -13.61
CA TYR A 288 8.49 19.95 -12.49
C TYR A 288 7.73 20.24 -11.19
N LEU A 289 8.33 19.83 -10.08
CA LEU A 289 7.98 20.35 -8.75
C LEU A 289 8.97 21.49 -8.44
N ASP A 290 8.43 22.66 -8.13
CA ASP A 290 9.15 23.91 -7.84
C ASP A 290 9.08 24.18 -6.33
N PHE A 291 10.21 24.52 -5.75
CA PHE A 291 10.39 24.73 -4.30
C PHE A 291 10.80 26.16 -3.95
N SER A 292 10.80 27.06 -4.93
CA SER A 292 11.35 28.43 -4.81
C SER A 292 10.67 29.30 -3.74
N MET A 293 9.51 28.88 -3.21
CA MET A 293 8.80 29.55 -2.12
C MET A 293 9.36 29.24 -0.73
N PHE A 294 10.21 28.23 -0.58
CA PHE A 294 10.74 27.82 0.72
C PHE A 294 12.08 28.47 1.04
N GLU A 295 12.31 28.72 2.33
CA GLU A 295 13.64 29.08 2.84
C GLU A 295 14.52 27.83 2.97
N GLU A 296 15.84 27.95 2.68
CA GLU A 296 16.78 26.82 2.61
C GLU A 296 16.86 26.08 3.95
N GLU A 297 17.08 26.81 5.06
CA GLU A 297 17.23 26.24 6.41
C GLU A 297 15.93 25.54 6.87
N TRP A 298 14.77 26.15 6.59
CA TRP A 298 13.48 25.56 6.89
C TRP A 298 13.26 24.25 6.11
N PHE A 299 13.58 24.26 4.81
CA PHE A 299 13.40 23.08 3.95
C PHE A 299 14.27 21.91 4.40
N GLU A 300 15.56 22.16 4.73
CA GLU A 300 16.48 21.14 5.22
C GLU A 300 16.03 20.54 6.55
N LYS A 301 15.54 21.37 7.48
CA LYS A 301 15.00 20.91 8.76
C LYS A 301 13.73 20.09 8.59
N ARG A 302 12.83 20.50 7.71
CA ARG A 302 11.53 19.86 7.51
C ARG A 302 11.61 18.57 6.67
N PHE A 303 12.47 18.53 5.65
CA PHE A 303 12.61 17.42 4.71
C PHE A 303 14.05 16.89 4.62
N PRO A 304 14.66 16.47 5.74
CA PRO A 304 16.09 16.13 5.78
C PRO A 304 16.46 14.91 4.92
N ASN A 305 15.56 13.96 4.75
CA ASN A 305 15.82 12.77 3.94
C ASN A 305 15.66 13.03 2.44
N ILE A 306 14.71 13.88 2.05
CA ILE A 306 14.57 14.37 0.66
C ILE A 306 15.82 15.17 0.31
N THR A 307 16.22 16.15 1.11
CA THR A 307 17.42 16.95 0.90
C THR A 307 18.65 16.07 0.70
N ARG A 308 18.89 15.11 1.60
CA ARG A 308 20.01 14.18 1.47
C ARG A 308 19.95 13.31 0.23
N SER A 309 18.78 12.72 -0.05
CA SER A 309 18.61 11.75 -1.13
C SER A 309 18.74 12.40 -2.51
N PHE A 310 18.20 13.60 -2.68
CA PHE A 310 18.30 14.34 -3.92
C PHE A 310 19.63 15.08 -4.06
N GLY A 311 20.22 15.58 -2.95
CA GLY A 311 21.57 16.11 -2.92
C GLY A 311 22.61 15.10 -3.41
N ALA A 312 22.44 13.81 -3.07
CA ALA A 312 23.32 12.74 -3.54
C ALA A 312 23.26 12.52 -5.06
N ILE A 313 22.25 13.03 -5.76
CA ILE A 313 22.09 12.95 -7.22
C ILE A 313 22.14 14.33 -7.90
N GLY A 314 22.61 15.37 -7.17
CA GLY A 314 22.95 16.67 -7.70
C GLY A 314 21.86 17.73 -7.69
N TYR A 315 20.79 17.55 -6.90
CA TYR A 315 19.75 18.58 -6.72
C TYR A 315 19.99 19.36 -5.42
N HIS A 316 19.81 20.68 -5.48
CA HIS A 316 20.00 21.62 -4.35
C HIS A 316 18.70 22.36 -4.05
N PHE A 317 18.08 22.05 -2.92
CA PHE A 317 16.84 22.69 -2.50
C PHE A 317 17.09 23.99 -1.73
N PRO A 318 16.20 24.97 -1.85
CA PRO A 318 14.99 24.98 -2.69
C PRO A 318 15.20 25.50 -4.13
N LYS A 319 16.46 25.66 -4.56
CA LYS A 319 16.84 26.34 -5.82
C LYS A 319 16.45 25.56 -7.09
N ASP A 320 16.61 24.22 -7.01
CA ASP A 320 16.42 23.37 -8.19
C ASP A 320 15.01 22.85 -8.29
N ARG A 321 14.42 22.95 -9.47
CA ARG A 321 13.17 22.24 -9.82
C ARG A 321 13.48 20.77 -10.08
N VAL A 322 12.61 19.89 -9.62
CA VAL A 322 12.76 18.44 -9.83
C VAL A 322 11.75 17.95 -10.86
N PRO A 323 12.19 17.27 -11.94
CA PRO A 323 11.26 16.69 -12.90
C PRO A 323 10.45 15.58 -12.24
N ILE A 324 9.13 15.63 -12.43
CA ILE A 324 8.18 14.71 -11.84
C ILE A 324 7.31 14.01 -12.89
N SER A 325 6.83 12.84 -12.51
CA SER A 325 5.81 12.10 -13.24
C SER A 325 5.00 11.28 -12.25
N PRO A 326 3.72 10.97 -12.53
CA PRO A 326 2.99 10.03 -11.72
C PRO A 326 3.64 8.64 -11.73
N ALA A 327 3.47 7.90 -10.63
CA ALA A 327 3.84 6.49 -10.56
C ALA A 327 2.86 5.75 -9.65
N PHE A 328 2.63 4.45 -9.91
CA PHE A 328 1.79 3.64 -9.02
C PHE A 328 2.31 3.72 -7.58
N HIS A 329 1.37 3.88 -6.64
CA HIS A 329 1.73 4.12 -5.24
C HIS A 329 0.98 3.23 -4.26
N TYR A 330 -0.34 3.06 -4.40
CA TYR A 330 -1.18 2.36 -3.43
C TYR A 330 -2.34 1.61 -4.12
N ALA A 331 -2.59 0.37 -3.71
CA ALA A 331 -3.79 -0.36 -4.08
C ALA A 331 -4.91 -0.01 -3.08
N VAL A 332 -5.98 0.61 -3.57
CA VAL A 332 -7.16 0.94 -2.75
C VAL A 332 -8.03 -0.30 -2.57
N GLY A 333 -8.24 -1.04 -3.65
CA GLY A 333 -8.85 -2.35 -3.61
C GLY A 333 -7.90 -3.45 -3.14
N GLY A 334 -8.44 -4.62 -2.81
CA GLY A 334 -7.70 -5.75 -2.30
C GLY A 334 -8.59 -6.94 -1.96
N ILE A 335 -8.12 -7.80 -1.07
CA ILE A 335 -8.87 -8.93 -0.54
C ILE A 335 -9.98 -8.37 0.37
N LYS A 336 -11.25 -8.70 0.06
CA LYS A 336 -12.39 -8.21 0.83
C LYS A 336 -12.37 -8.74 2.25
N SER A 337 -12.55 -7.85 3.22
CA SER A 337 -12.64 -8.20 4.64
C SER A 337 -13.74 -7.42 5.34
N ASP A 338 -14.19 -7.95 6.47
CA ASP A 338 -15.00 -7.17 7.41
C ASP A 338 -14.14 -6.19 8.25
N THR A 339 -14.76 -5.42 9.11
CA THR A 339 -14.10 -4.47 9.99
C THR A 339 -13.21 -5.10 11.08
N ASN A 340 -13.19 -6.42 11.22
CA ASN A 340 -12.30 -7.20 12.07
C ASN A 340 -11.22 -7.92 11.25
N GLY A 341 -11.10 -7.60 9.97
CA GLY A 341 -10.14 -8.23 9.05
C GLY A 341 -10.47 -9.66 8.67
N CYS A 342 -11.65 -10.20 8.98
CA CYS A 342 -12.04 -11.55 8.62
C CYS A 342 -12.32 -11.65 7.12
N VAL A 343 -11.80 -12.71 6.49
CA VAL A 343 -12.14 -13.06 5.10
C VAL A 343 -13.45 -13.85 5.09
N GLU A 344 -14.44 -13.37 4.34
CA GLU A 344 -15.77 -13.96 4.30
C GLU A 344 -15.73 -15.44 3.85
N GLY A 345 -16.43 -16.29 4.58
CA GLY A 345 -16.56 -17.73 4.26
C GLY A 345 -15.34 -18.58 4.57
N ILE A 346 -14.26 -18.01 5.14
CA ILE A 346 -13.04 -18.75 5.46
C ILE A 346 -12.62 -18.51 6.92
N ASP A 347 -12.93 -19.48 7.77
CA ASP A 347 -12.49 -19.46 9.16
C ASP A 347 -10.96 -19.55 9.28
N GLY A 348 -10.38 -18.85 10.25
CA GLY A 348 -8.95 -18.81 10.48
C GLY A 348 -8.14 -18.02 9.43
N LEU A 349 -8.80 -17.22 8.56
CA LEU A 349 -8.13 -16.35 7.60
C LEU A 349 -8.50 -14.89 7.84
N TYR A 350 -7.48 -14.06 8.01
CA TYR A 350 -7.59 -12.61 8.18
C TYR A 350 -6.77 -11.88 7.14
N VAL A 351 -7.17 -10.67 6.80
CA VAL A 351 -6.40 -9.77 5.94
C VAL A 351 -6.43 -8.35 6.48
N ILE A 352 -5.26 -7.69 6.51
CA ILE A 352 -5.07 -6.34 7.09
C ILE A 352 -4.11 -5.49 6.26
N GLY A 353 -4.18 -4.17 6.44
CA GLY A 353 -3.36 -3.18 5.72
C GLY A 353 -3.62 -3.20 4.22
N GLU A 354 -2.68 -2.73 3.42
CA GLU A 354 -2.83 -2.57 1.95
C GLU A 354 -3.17 -3.86 1.18
N ALA A 355 -3.11 -5.04 1.80
CA ALA A 355 -3.58 -6.28 1.17
C ALA A 355 -5.10 -6.41 1.21
N ALA A 356 -5.76 -5.72 2.14
CA ALA A 356 -7.20 -5.75 2.36
C ALA A 356 -7.92 -4.66 1.57
N SER A 357 -9.16 -4.93 1.17
CA SER A 357 -10.16 -3.92 0.88
C SER A 357 -11.08 -3.79 2.09
N THR A 358 -10.77 -2.83 2.96
CA THR A 358 -11.51 -2.54 4.20
C THR A 358 -12.72 -1.65 3.97
N GLY A 359 -12.84 -1.07 2.77
CA GLY A 359 -13.82 -0.03 2.46
C GLY A 359 -13.46 1.39 2.93
N VAL A 360 -12.41 1.56 3.75
CA VAL A 360 -12.00 2.87 4.29
C VAL A 360 -11.68 3.89 3.20
N HIS A 361 -11.05 3.47 2.12
CA HIS A 361 -10.48 4.40 1.13
C HIS A 361 -11.41 4.75 -0.03
N GLY A 362 -12.54 4.07 -0.16
CA GLY A 362 -13.48 4.28 -1.26
C GLY A 362 -12.81 4.16 -2.63
N ALA A 363 -12.95 5.17 -3.47
CA ALA A 363 -12.36 5.17 -4.81
C ALA A 363 -10.98 5.87 -4.89
N ASN A 364 -10.49 6.48 -3.78
CA ASN A 364 -9.20 7.15 -3.73
C ASN A 364 -8.79 7.42 -2.28
N ARG A 365 -7.60 6.98 -1.89
CA ARG A 365 -7.10 7.08 -0.52
C ARG A 365 -6.68 8.50 -0.16
N LEU A 366 -7.18 9.03 0.95
CA LEU A 366 -6.67 10.24 1.59
C LEU A 366 -5.22 10.01 2.06
N ALA A 367 -4.36 11.00 1.92
CA ALA A 367 -2.97 10.94 2.34
C ALA A 367 -2.85 10.56 3.84
N SER A 368 -1.77 9.88 4.20
CA SER A 368 -1.44 9.44 5.57
C SER A 368 -2.43 8.50 6.28
N ASN A 369 -3.58 8.16 5.65
CA ASN A 369 -4.53 7.17 6.19
C ASN A 369 -3.99 5.73 6.17
N SER A 370 -3.06 5.37 5.27
CA SER A 370 -2.63 3.98 5.10
C SER A 370 -1.88 3.40 6.30
N LEU A 371 -1.07 4.21 7.00
CA LEU A 371 -0.40 3.76 8.22
C LEU A 371 -1.40 3.58 9.34
N LEU A 372 -2.34 4.51 9.48
CA LEU A 372 -3.41 4.42 10.48
C LEU A 372 -4.31 3.20 10.23
N GLU A 373 -4.78 2.99 8.99
CA GLU A 373 -5.54 1.80 8.61
C GLU A 373 -4.78 0.52 9.01
N GLY A 374 -3.50 0.44 8.65
CA GLY A 374 -2.68 -0.73 8.94
C GLY A 374 -2.61 -1.08 10.41
N VAL A 375 -2.50 -0.10 11.31
CA VAL A 375 -2.41 -0.35 12.76
C VAL A 375 -3.80 -0.54 13.41
N VAL A 376 -4.80 0.21 13.01
CA VAL A 376 -6.17 0.10 13.56
C VAL A 376 -6.76 -1.28 13.25
N PHE A 377 -6.77 -1.69 11.98
CA PHE A 377 -7.36 -2.98 11.60
C PHE A 377 -6.49 -4.17 12.00
N ALA A 378 -5.16 -3.99 12.16
CA ALA A 378 -4.32 -5.01 12.77
C ALA A 378 -4.72 -5.29 14.24
N LYS A 379 -4.96 -4.23 15.03
CA LYS A 379 -5.43 -4.38 16.42
C LYS A 379 -6.79 -5.06 16.49
N ARG A 380 -7.73 -4.64 15.63
CA ARG A 380 -9.08 -5.23 15.57
C ARG A 380 -9.04 -6.72 15.20
N ALA A 381 -8.22 -7.08 14.20
CA ALA A 381 -8.06 -8.48 13.80
C ALA A 381 -7.49 -9.34 14.93
N VAL A 382 -6.49 -8.83 15.65
CA VAL A 382 -5.91 -9.51 16.83
C VAL A 382 -6.94 -9.64 17.95
N ASP A 383 -7.68 -8.59 18.27
CA ASP A 383 -8.70 -8.63 19.34
C ASP A 383 -9.80 -9.64 19.00
N HIS A 384 -10.27 -9.65 17.75
CA HIS A 384 -11.25 -10.64 17.29
C HIS A 384 -10.68 -12.06 17.35
N LEU A 385 -9.43 -12.28 16.88
CA LEU A 385 -8.76 -13.58 16.94
C LEU A 385 -8.65 -14.08 18.38
N LEU A 386 -8.29 -13.21 19.33
CA LEU A 386 -8.13 -13.56 20.74
C LEU A 386 -9.47 -13.79 21.47
N SER A 387 -10.56 -13.21 20.98
CA SER A 387 -11.91 -13.42 21.54
C SER A 387 -12.53 -14.76 21.17
N LYS A 388 -12.02 -15.43 20.13
CA LYS A 388 -12.53 -16.74 19.69
C LYS A 388 -12.13 -17.86 20.66
N GLU A 389 -13.05 -18.77 20.90
CA GLU A 389 -12.72 -20.02 21.56
C GLU A 389 -11.74 -20.84 20.70
N GLN A 390 -10.70 -21.37 21.32
CA GLN A 390 -9.76 -22.26 20.64
C GLN A 390 -10.45 -23.58 20.28
N ARG A 391 -10.64 -23.82 19.00
CA ARG A 391 -11.15 -25.10 18.49
C ARG A 391 -9.99 -25.95 18.00
N VAL A 392 -9.84 -27.12 18.56
CA VAL A 392 -8.92 -28.13 18.02
C VAL A 392 -9.57 -28.76 16.80
N VAL A 393 -9.12 -28.37 15.62
CA VAL A 393 -9.57 -28.98 14.36
C VAL A 393 -8.44 -29.88 13.84
N PRO A 394 -8.73 -31.14 13.46
CA PRO A 394 -7.77 -31.99 12.80
C PRO A 394 -7.18 -31.32 11.57
N THR A 395 -5.86 -31.33 11.46
CA THR A 395 -5.16 -30.70 10.35
C THR A 395 -5.10 -31.67 9.15
N PRO A 396 -5.70 -31.32 7.99
CA PRO A 396 -5.63 -32.15 6.80
C PRO A 396 -4.22 -32.24 6.23
N ILE A 397 -3.98 -33.24 5.37
CA ILE A 397 -2.74 -33.36 4.61
C ILE A 397 -2.94 -32.69 3.25
N PHE A 398 -2.03 -31.82 2.88
CA PHE A 398 -2.05 -31.09 1.60
C PHE A 398 -0.90 -31.57 0.69
N ASP A 399 -1.19 -32.47 -0.24
CA ASP A 399 -0.20 -33.14 -1.09
C ASP A 399 0.07 -32.43 -2.43
N LYS A 400 -0.70 -31.36 -2.77
CA LYS A 400 -0.50 -30.65 -4.05
C LYS A 400 0.93 -30.13 -4.14
N GLU A 401 1.69 -30.60 -5.12
CA GLU A 401 3.03 -30.11 -5.43
C GLU A 401 2.97 -29.07 -6.54
N TYR A 402 3.89 -28.11 -6.49
CA TYR A 402 4.06 -27.07 -7.51
C TYR A 402 5.47 -27.17 -8.09
N LYS A 403 5.55 -27.14 -9.42
CA LYS A 403 6.82 -27.07 -10.15
C LYS A 403 7.16 -25.60 -10.45
N ASN A 404 8.44 -25.30 -10.64
CA ASN A 404 8.92 -23.99 -11.15
C ASN A 404 8.36 -22.78 -10.36
N ILE A 405 8.49 -22.76 -9.01
CA ILE A 405 7.90 -21.71 -8.18
C ILE A 405 8.47 -20.33 -8.52
N VAL A 406 9.78 -20.18 -8.64
CA VAL A 406 10.45 -18.87 -8.69
C VAL A 406 10.94 -18.53 -10.09
N HIS A 407 11.31 -19.50 -10.88
CA HIS A 407 11.98 -19.31 -12.17
C HIS A 407 11.52 -20.28 -13.25
N HIS A 408 11.06 -19.68 -14.34
CA HIS A 408 11.00 -20.29 -15.65
C HIS A 408 11.77 -19.38 -16.63
N GLU A 409 12.35 -19.91 -17.72
CA GLU A 409 13.17 -19.16 -18.65
C GLU A 409 12.45 -17.94 -19.28
N ASN A 410 11.14 -18.06 -19.46
CA ASN A 410 10.30 -17.03 -20.05
C ASN A 410 9.83 -15.95 -19.06
N ASP A 411 9.97 -16.16 -17.75
CA ASP A 411 9.36 -15.31 -16.71
C ASP A 411 9.82 -13.84 -16.81
N ASN A 412 11.09 -13.59 -17.10
CA ASN A 412 11.59 -12.23 -17.17
C ASN A 412 10.98 -11.46 -18.35
N LEU A 413 10.85 -12.10 -19.51
CA LEU A 413 10.23 -11.49 -20.70
C LEU A 413 8.77 -11.13 -20.44
N TYR A 414 7.98 -12.08 -19.93
CA TYR A 414 6.56 -11.86 -19.68
C TYR A 414 6.30 -10.91 -18.50
N LYS A 415 7.15 -10.91 -17.47
CA LYS A 415 7.11 -9.95 -16.37
C LYS A 415 7.31 -8.51 -16.87
N HIS A 416 8.29 -8.28 -17.76
CA HIS A 416 8.50 -6.96 -18.35
C HIS A 416 7.32 -6.54 -19.21
N ARG A 417 6.79 -7.44 -20.04
CA ARG A 417 5.61 -7.19 -20.86
C ARG A 417 4.38 -6.86 -20.00
N LEU A 418 4.13 -7.65 -18.96
CA LEU A 418 3.04 -7.40 -18.03
C LEU A 418 3.13 -6.01 -17.40
N ARG A 419 4.30 -5.64 -16.87
CA ARG A 419 4.51 -4.32 -16.25
C ARG A 419 4.26 -3.16 -17.19
N LYS A 420 4.63 -3.33 -18.47
CA LYS A 420 4.37 -2.32 -19.49
C LYS A 420 2.87 -2.19 -19.77
N ILE A 421 2.15 -3.29 -19.96
CA ILE A 421 0.70 -3.31 -20.20
C ILE A 421 -0.05 -2.71 -19.02
N MET A 422 0.31 -3.09 -17.80
CA MET A 422 -0.31 -2.53 -16.59
C MET A 422 -0.13 -1.01 -16.50
N TRP A 423 1.00 -0.49 -16.96
CA TRP A 423 1.24 0.94 -17.00
C TRP A 423 0.53 1.64 -18.16
N ASP A 424 0.69 1.15 -19.37
CA ASP A 424 0.23 1.84 -20.59
C ASP A 424 -1.30 1.75 -20.76
N ASP A 425 -1.89 0.57 -20.48
CA ASP A 425 -3.28 0.24 -20.84
C ASP A 425 -4.21 0.23 -19.63
N ILE A 426 -3.68 -0.09 -18.42
CA ILE A 426 -4.44 -0.28 -17.18
C ILE A 426 -4.04 0.78 -16.12
N GLY A 427 -3.27 1.80 -16.54
CA GLY A 427 -2.73 2.83 -15.68
C GLY A 427 -3.74 3.93 -15.32
N ILE A 428 -3.33 5.19 -15.50
CA ILE A 428 -4.04 6.39 -15.01
C ILE A 428 -5.26 6.72 -15.87
N ILE A 429 -5.12 6.67 -17.19
CA ILE A 429 -6.21 6.92 -18.16
C ILE A 429 -6.43 5.64 -18.95
N ARG A 430 -7.60 5.09 -18.84
CA ARG A 430 -7.99 3.80 -19.43
C ARG A 430 -8.98 4.00 -20.56
N THR A 431 -8.97 3.10 -21.54
CA THR A 431 -10.04 3.00 -22.55
C THR A 431 -10.58 1.58 -22.59
N LYS A 432 -11.84 1.41 -22.92
CA LYS A 432 -12.43 0.06 -23.07
C LYS A 432 -11.64 -0.80 -24.05
N LYS A 433 -11.14 -0.20 -25.15
CA LYS A 433 -10.35 -0.90 -26.17
C LYS A 433 -9.04 -1.41 -25.57
N ALA A 434 -8.25 -0.55 -24.92
CA ALA A 434 -6.98 -0.93 -24.27
C ALA A 434 -7.16 -2.01 -23.20
N LEU A 435 -8.21 -1.89 -22.38
CA LEU A 435 -8.55 -2.90 -21.37
C LEU A 435 -8.85 -4.27 -21.98
N LEU A 436 -9.59 -4.33 -23.10
CA LEU A 436 -9.88 -5.59 -23.82
C LEU A 436 -8.63 -6.18 -24.45
N GLU A 437 -7.78 -5.37 -25.05
CA GLU A 437 -6.49 -5.79 -25.60
C GLU A 437 -5.57 -6.35 -24.51
N ALA A 438 -5.46 -5.64 -23.37
CA ALA A 438 -4.71 -6.09 -22.22
C ALA A 438 -5.23 -7.42 -21.66
N LYS A 439 -6.56 -7.58 -21.55
CA LYS A 439 -7.19 -8.86 -21.13
C LYS A 439 -6.75 -10.02 -21.99
N ASN A 440 -6.78 -9.86 -23.34
CA ASN A 440 -6.36 -10.89 -24.28
C ASN A 440 -4.88 -11.23 -24.12
N VAL A 441 -4.01 -10.22 -24.00
CA VAL A 441 -2.56 -10.43 -23.85
C VAL A 441 -2.23 -11.14 -22.53
N ILE A 442 -2.91 -10.77 -21.41
CA ILE A 442 -2.73 -11.44 -20.12
C ILE A 442 -3.20 -12.90 -20.22
N PHE A 443 -4.32 -13.16 -20.87
CA PHE A 443 -4.83 -14.51 -21.10
C PHE A 443 -3.84 -15.36 -21.92
N ASP A 444 -3.26 -14.80 -23.00
CA ASP A 444 -2.25 -15.49 -23.80
C ASP A 444 -0.99 -15.82 -22.99
N MET A 445 -0.55 -14.89 -22.11
CA MET A 445 0.60 -15.15 -21.22
C MET A 445 0.32 -16.26 -20.22
N LYS A 446 -0.92 -16.35 -19.67
CA LYS A 446 -1.33 -17.42 -18.73
C LYS A 446 -1.30 -18.81 -19.37
N ASN A 447 -1.48 -18.91 -20.69
CA ASN A 447 -1.45 -20.18 -21.43
C ASN A 447 -0.03 -20.58 -21.88
N ARG A 448 1.01 -19.87 -21.42
CA ARG A 448 2.42 -20.20 -21.68
C ARG A 448 3.01 -21.01 -20.55
N ASP A 449 4.12 -21.69 -20.84
CA ASP A 449 4.92 -22.32 -19.80
C ASP A 449 5.67 -21.23 -19.02
N ILE A 450 5.23 -21.01 -17.78
CA ILE A 450 5.67 -19.93 -16.89
C ILE A 450 5.79 -20.46 -15.45
N GLY A 451 6.58 -19.75 -14.63
CA GLY A 451 6.72 -20.05 -13.22
C GLY A 451 5.51 -19.61 -12.37
N ARG A 452 5.34 -20.27 -11.24
CA ARG A 452 4.20 -20.07 -10.31
C ARG A 452 4.00 -18.61 -9.92
N LEU A 453 5.09 -17.87 -9.61
CA LEU A 453 4.97 -16.46 -9.21
C LEU A 453 4.43 -15.55 -10.33
N LEU A 454 4.83 -15.81 -11.56
CA LEU A 454 4.30 -15.06 -12.70
C LEU A 454 2.83 -15.40 -12.93
N GLU A 455 2.45 -16.66 -12.82
CA GLU A 455 1.05 -17.11 -12.87
C GLU A 455 0.18 -16.34 -11.87
N LEU A 456 0.61 -16.26 -10.60
CA LEU A 456 -0.11 -15.54 -9.55
C LEU A 456 -0.25 -14.03 -9.86
N ARG A 457 0.79 -13.41 -10.39
CA ARG A 457 0.74 -12.01 -10.84
C ARG A 457 -0.22 -11.79 -12.00
N LEU A 458 -0.26 -12.70 -12.94
CA LEU A 458 -1.21 -12.67 -14.05
C LEU A 458 -2.66 -12.87 -13.56
N ASN A 459 -2.88 -13.69 -12.53
CA ASN A 459 -4.19 -13.84 -11.89
C ASN A 459 -4.67 -12.51 -11.28
N THR A 460 -3.80 -11.82 -10.54
CA THR A 460 -4.11 -10.50 -9.99
C THR A 460 -4.34 -9.45 -11.08
N ALA A 461 -3.49 -9.43 -12.11
CA ALA A 461 -3.64 -8.51 -13.23
C ALA A 461 -4.97 -8.75 -13.98
N SER A 462 -5.37 -10.02 -14.16
CA SER A 462 -6.69 -10.35 -14.72
C SER A 462 -7.82 -9.78 -13.88
N ALA A 463 -7.77 -9.93 -12.55
CA ALA A 463 -8.77 -9.38 -11.64
C ALA A 463 -8.88 -7.85 -11.73
N ILE A 464 -7.74 -7.15 -11.83
CA ILE A 464 -7.70 -5.68 -12.01
C ILE A 464 -8.38 -5.28 -13.33
N VAL A 465 -8.05 -5.95 -14.43
CA VAL A 465 -8.66 -5.66 -15.75
C VAL A 465 -10.14 -5.95 -15.77
N GLU A 466 -10.57 -7.06 -15.17
CA GLU A 466 -11.97 -7.44 -15.10
C GLU A 466 -12.79 -6.47 -14.27
N ALA A 467 -12.27 -6.03 -13.13
CA ALA A 467 -12.89 -5.00 -12.32
C ALA A 467 -13.00 -3.67 -13.09
N ALA A 468 -11.93 -3.26 -13.79
CA ALA A 468 -11.92 -2.05 -14.61
C ALA A 468 -12.89 -2.10 -15.80
N LEU A 469 -13.09 -3.27 -16.41
CA LEU A 469 -14.08 -3.47 -17.48
C LEU A 469 -15.53 -3.49 -16.95
N LYS A 470 -15.71 -3.95 -15.71
CA LYS A 470 -17.04 -4.03 -15.06
C LYS A 470 -17.53 -2.64 -14.68
N ARG A 471 -16.68 -1.77 -14.15
CA ARG A 471 -17.02 -0.38 -13.81
C ARG A 471 -16.97 0.49 -15.06
N LYS A 472 -18.13 0.91 -15.55
CA LYS A 472 -18.26 1.67 -16.80
C LYS A 472 -18.04 3.17 -16.60
N GLU A 473 -18.25 3.67 -15.39
CA GLU A 473 -18.19 5.10 -15.06
C GLU A 473 -16.90 5.43 -14.33
N SER A 474 -16.34 6.59 -14.65
CA SER A 474 -15.16 7.12 -13.96
C SER A 474 -15.51 7.46 -12.51
N LEU A 475 -14.67 7.02 -11.58
CA LEU A 475 -14.81 7.30 -10.16
C LEU A 475 -13.43 7.29 -9.49
N GLY A 476 -13.04 8.39 -8.85
CA GLY A 476 -11.76 8.52 -8.15
C GLY A 476 -10.56 8.13 -9.02
N THR A 477 -9.83 7.10 -8.60
CA THR A 477 -8.65 6.58 -9.31
C THR A 477 -8.97 5.74 -10.55
N HIS A 478 -10.21 5.30 -10.73
CA HIS A 478 -10.65 4.65 -11.94
C HIS A 478 -11.18 5.69 -12.95
N TYR A 479 -10.43 5.92 -14.02
CA TYR A 479 -10.81 6.88 -15.05
C TYR A 479 -10.86 6.22 -16.45
N ILE A 480 -12.03 6.28 -17.08
CA ILE A 480 -12.29 5.79 -18.43
C ILE A 480 -12.45 7.00 -19.37
N ALA A 481 -11.63 7.07 -20.44
CA ALA A 481 -11.67 8.08 -21.49
C ALA A 481 -12.51 7.61 -22.69
#